data_76c16bd0d8b4c7b69dc0ba7a9533e2a6
#
_entry.id   76c16bd0d8b4c7b69dc0ba7a9533e2a6
#
_cell.length_a   1.000
_cell.length_b   1.000
_cell.length_c   1.000
_cell.angle_alpha   90.00
_cell.angle_beta   90.00
_cell.angle_gamma   90.00
#
_symmetry.space_group_name_H-M   'P 1'
#
loop_
_entity.id
_entity.type
_entity.pdbx_description
1 polymer ?
#
loop_
_entity_poly.entity_id
_entity_poly.type
_entity_poly.pdbx_seq_one_letter_code
_entity_poly.pdbx_strand_id
1 'polypeptide(L)' 'FRQKEVINIKDGKRLGFVTDVELNLENGQIDSIVVPGPARLLGVFGQSEDIIIPWDKIHKIGDDIILVEYDEIYYRTRRR' A
#
# COMPACT_ATOMS: atom_id res chain seq x y z
N PHE A 1 12.55 4.35 -9.58
CA PHE A 1 11.53 3.43 -9.04
C PHE A 1 10.25 3.56 -9.84
N ARG A 2 9.82 2.45 -10.37
CA ARG A 2 8.64 2.40 -11.19
C ARG A 2 7.41 2.18 -10.35
N GLN A 3 6.34 2.90 -10.63
CA GLN A 3 5.08 2.65 -9.95
C GLN A 3 4.53 1.28 -10.34
N LYS A 4 4.13 0.52 -9.34
CA LYS A 4 3.56 -0.80 -9.55
C LYS A 4 2.15 -0.82 -9.00
N GLU A 5 1.26 -1.46 -9.73
CA GLU A 5 -0.12 -1.61 -9.29
C GLU A 5 -0.23 -2.77 -8.32
N VAL A 6 -0.97 -2.54 -7.24
CA VAL A 6 -1.16 -3.54 -6.18
C VAL A 6 -2.48 -4.24 -6.38
N ILE A 7 -2.46 -5.56 -6.39
CA ILE A 7 -3.63 -6.39 -6.59
C ILE A 7 -3.79 -7.31 -5.40
N ASN A 8 -4.99 -7.32 -4.82
CA ASN A 8 -5.30 -8.16 -3.68
C ASN A 8 -5.71 -9.54 -4.19
N ILE A 9 -4.94 -10.57 -3.83
CA ILE A 9 -5.21 -11.92 -4.30
C ILE A 9 -6.43 -12.56 -3.64
N LYS A 10 -6.90 -12.00 -2.52
CA LYS A 10 -8.06 -12.56 -1.83
C LYS A 10 -9.35 -12.32 -2.59
N ASP A 11 -9.46 -11.19 -3.28
CA ASP A 11 -10.70 -10.83 -3.99
C ASP A 11 -10.44 -10.35 -5.40
N GLY A 12 -9.18 -10.30 -5.84
CA GLY A 12 -8.81 -9.87 -7.18
C GLY A 12 -8.94 -8.38 -7.42
N LYS A 13 -9.19 -7.59 -6.39
CA LYS A 13 -9.37 -6.16 -6.55
C LYS A 13 -8.04 -5.44 -6.73
N ARG A 14 -8.08 -4.40 -7.54
CA ARG A 14 -6.96 -3.49 -7.70
C ARG A 14 -7.03 -2.45 -6.59
N LEU A 15 -5.97 -2.36 -5.80
CA LEU A 15 -5.94 -1.43 -4.68
C LEU A 15 -5.40 -0.07 -5.05
N GLY A 16 -4.63 0.01 -6.13
CA GLY A 16 -4.01 1.24 -6.59
C GLY A 16 -2.52 1.06 -6.77
N PHE A 17 -1.80 2.17 -6.89
CA PHE A 17 -0.36 2.14 -7.12
C PHE A 17 0.39 2.45 -5.84
N VAL A 18 1.55 1.80 -5.68
CA VAL A 18 2.45 2.11 -4.57
C VAL A 18 2.96 3.53 -4.72
N THR A 19 2.82 4.33 -3.67
CA THR A 19 3.32 5.71 -3.68
C THR A 19 4.51 5.87 -2.75
N ASP A 20 4.70 4.95 -1.82
CA ASP A 20 5.76 5.09 -0.84
C ASP A 20 6.05 3.73 -0.19
N VAL A 21 7.15 3.66 0.53
CA VAL A 21 7.50 2.50 1.33
C VAL A 21 7.88 2.98 2.72
N GLU A 22 7.66 2.13 3.72
CA GLU A 22 8.12 2.40 5.08
C GLU A 22 9.32 1.52 5.36
N LEU A 23 10.41 2.13 5.79
CA LEU A 23 11.65 1.43 6.05
C LEU A 23 11.88 1.27 7.54
N ASN A 24 12.47 0.15 7.90
CA ASN A 24 13.01 -0.04 9.24
C ASN A 24 14.41 0.56 9.26
N LEU A 25 14.58 1.64 10.02
CA LEU A 25 15.85 2.38 10.05
C LEU A 25 16.97 1.61 10.74
N GLU A 26 16.63 0.62 11.56
CA GLU A 26 17.63 -0.16 12.25
C GLU A 26 18.35 -1.16 11.34
N ASN A 27 17.63 -1.73 10.38
CA ASN A 27 18.21 -2.75 9.51
C ASN A 27 18.12 -2.42 8.02
N GLY A 28 17.51 -1.28 7.68
CA GLY A 28 17.39 -0.86 6.29
C GLY A 28 16.41 -1.66 5.45
N GLN A 29 15.59 -2.50 6.07
CA GLN A 29 14.64 -3.33 5.35
C GLN A 29 13.31 -2.64 5.21
N ILE A 30 12.55 -3.04 4.18
CA ILE A 30 11.20 -2.51 3.96
C ILE A 30 10.24 -3.18 4.93
N ASP A 31 9.53 -2.37 5.73
CA ASP A 31 8.50 -2.87 6.63
C ASP A 31 7.15 -2.99 5.96
N SER A 32 6.81 -2.06 5.08
CA SER A 32 5.52 -2.06 4.43
C SER A 32 5.54 -1.19 3.18
N ILE A 33 4.51 -1.36 2.34
CA ILE A 33 4.28 -0.48 1.21
C ILE A 33 3.03 0.33 1.47
N VAL A 34 2.96 1.51 0.85
CA VAL A 34 1.87 2.46 1.07
C VAL A 34 1.14 2.68 -0.24
N VAL A 35 -0.17 2.52 -0.20
CA VAL A 35 -1.07 2.76 -1.33
C VAL A 35 -2.11 3.77 -0.87
N PRO A 36 -2.31 4.89 -1.59
CA PRO A 36 -3.28 5.88 -1.15
C PRO A 36 -4.69 5.34 -1.22
N GLY A 37 -5.46 5.64 -0.17
CA GLY A 37 -6.85 5.24 -0.11
C GLY A 37 -7.74 6.09 -0.99
N PRO A 38 -9.01 5.68 -1.17
CA PRO A 38 -9.94 6.37 -2.06
C PRO A 38 -10.15 7.84 -1.73
N ALA A 39 -10.22 8.18 -0.45
CA ALA A 39 -10.45 9.56 -0.04
C ALA A 39 -9.33 10.48 -0.52
N ARG A 40 -8.10 10.01 -0.45
CA ARG A 40 -6.94 10.78 -0.89
C ARG A 40 -6.95 10.96 -2.40
N LEU A 41 -7.32 9.90 -3.14
CA LEU A 41 -7.38 9.97 -4.59
C LEU A 41 -8.47 10.92 -5.08
N LEU A 42 -9.52 11.09 -4.30
CA LEU A 42 -10.63 11.97 -4.65
C LEU A 42 -10.42 13.41 -4.19
N GLY A 43 -9.29 13.69 -3.54
CA GLY A 43 -9.00 15.02 -3.08
C GLY A 43 -9.82 15.47 -1.89
N VAL A 44 -10.31 14.54 -1.10
CA VAL A 44 -11.10 14.86 0.09
C VAL A 44 -10.20 15.46 1.15
N PHE A 45 -10.67 16.54 1.75
CA PHE A 45 -9.90 17.28 2.75
C PHE A 45 -9.96 16.63 4.11
N GLY A 46 -8.97 17.00 4.94
CA GLY A 46 -8.91 16.64 6.34
C GLY A 46 -7.96 15.48 6.58
N GLN A 47 -8.37 14.30 6.32
CA GLN A 47 -7.56 13.11 6.59
C GLN A 47 -7.32 12.32 5.33
N SER A 48 -6.09 11.85 5.20
CA SER A 48 -5.75 10.89 4.16
C SER A 48 -5.77 9.51 4.77
N GLU A 49 -6.52 8.60 4.16
CA GLU A 49 -6.47 7.21 4.54
C GLU A 49 -5.57 6.49 3.55
N ASP A 50 -4.52 5.89 4.08
CA ASP A 50 -3.59 5.12 3.26
C ASP A 50 -3.74 3.65 3.60
N ILE A 51 -3.62 2.81 2.58
CA ILE A 51 -3.57 1.37 2.76
C ILE A 51 -2.12 1.01 3.04
N ILE A 52 -1.87 0.46 4.21
CA ILE A 52 -0.53 0.06 4.62
C ILE A 52 -0.46 -1.45 4.56
N ILE A 53 0.39 -1.97 3.70
CA ILE A 53 0.50 -3.41 3.49
C ILE A 53 1.83 -3.88 4.05
N PRO A 54 1.81 -4.66 5.15
CA PRO A 54 3.04 -5.17 5.73
C PRO A 54 3.82 -6.04 4.73
N TRP A 55 5.12 -6.02 4.86
CA TRP A 55 6.00 -6.78 3.97
C TRP A 55 5.63 -8.26 3.89
N ASP A 56 5.27 -8.86 5.03
CA ASP A 56 4.93 -10.28 5.08
C ASP A 56 3.60 -10.62 4.41
N LYS A 57 2.84 -9.62 3.98
CA LYS A 57 1.61 -9.84 3.22
C LYS A 57 1.82 -9.69 1.72
N ILE A 58 3.03 -9.41 1.30
CA ILE A 58 3.36 -9.32 -0.12
C ILE A 58 3.75 -10.71 -0.60
N HIS A 59 3.01 -11.23 -1.56
CA HIS A 59 3.22 -12.57 -2.07
C HIS A 59 4.18 -12.61 -3.24
N LYS A 60 4.10 -11.62 -4.12
CA LYS A 60 4.95 -11.59 -5.29
C LYS A 60 5.10 -10.16 -5.80
N ILE A 61 6.30 -9.82 -6.20
CA ILE A 61 6.59 -8.54 -6.84
C ILE A 61 6.99 -8.83 -8.27
N GLY A 62 6.16 -8.33 -9.21
CA GLY A 62 6.45 -8.42 -10.63
C GLY A 62 6.98 -7.11 -11.17
N ASP A 63 7.11 -7.04 -12.49
CA ASP A 63 7.60 -5.83 -13.14
C ASP A 63 6.62 -4.66 -13.01
N ASP A 64 5.33 -4.95 -13.15
CA ASP A 64 4.30 -3.92 -13.17
C ASP A 64 3.28 -4.08 -12.07
N ILE A 65 3.27 -5.21 -11.36
CA ILE A 65 2.26 -5.49 -10.34
C ILE A 65 2.90 -6.05 -9.08
N ILE A 66 2.18 -5.87 -7.98
CA ILE A 66 2.52 -6.48 -6.70
C ILE A 66 1.29 -7.22 -6.22
N LEU A 67 1.44 -8.52 -5.95
CA LEU A 67 0.35 -9.34 -5.43
C LEU A 67 0.44 -9.39 -3.92
N VAL A 68 -0.65 -9.03 -3.25
CA VAL A 68 -0.69 -8.95 -1.80
C VAL A 68 -1.91 -9.66 -1.25
N GLU A 69 -1.85 -9.95 0.04
CA GLU A 69 -3.00 -10.44 0.80
C GLU A 69 -3.40 -9.32 1.75
N TYR A 70 -4.51 -8.64 1.44
CA TYR A 70 -4.89 -7.43 2.12
C TYR A 70 -6.24 -7.58 2.81
N ASP A 71 -6.32 -7.10 4.06
CA ASP A 71 -7.57 -6.99 4.81
C ASP A 71 -7.81 -5.53 5.16
N GLU A 72 -9.08 -5.16 5.29
CA GLU A 72 -9.45 -3.77 5.56
C GLU A 72 -8.89 -3.23 6.86
N ILE A 73 -8.50 -4.11 7.76
CA ILE A 73 -7.90 -3.68 9.03
C ILE A 73 -6.56 -2.99 8.85
N TYR A 74 -5.98 -3.05 7.67
CA TYR A 74 -4.69 -2.42 7.40
C TYR A 74 -4.79 -0.95 7.01
N TYR A 75 -6.00 -0.40 6.95
CA TYR A 75 -6.15 1.03 6.72
C TYR A 75 -5.56 1.82 7.87
N ARG A 76 -4.87 2.89 7.53
CA ARG A 76 -4.32 3.79 8.52
C ARG A 76 -4.58 5.23 8.07
N THR A 77 -5.12 6.04 8.99
CA THR A 77 -5.38 7.44 8.73
C THR A 77 -4.13 8.26 9.00
N ARG A 78 -3.76 9.09 8.03
CA ARG A 78 -2.65 10.03 8.18
C ARG A 78 -3.21 11.43 8.22
N ARG A 79 -2.69 12.23 9.14
CA ARG A 79 -3.02 13.64 9.24
C ARG A 79 -1.85 14.49 8.83
N ARG A 80 -2.16 15.58 8.17
CA ARG A 80 -1.16 16.55 7.76
C ARG A 80 -1.19 17.76 8.65
#